data_03a04995d20990f50ab24dbea8129e18
#
_entry.id   03a04995d20990f50ab24dbea8129e18
#
_cell.length_a   1.000
_cell.length_b   1.000
_cell.length_c   1.000
_cell.angle_alpha   90.00
_cell.angle_beta   90.00
_cell.angle_gamma   90.00
#
_symmetry.space_group_name_H-M   'P 1'
#
loop_
_entity.id
_entity.type
_entity.pdbx_description
1 polymer ?
#
loop_
_entity_poly.entity_id
_entity_poly.type
_entity_poly.pdbx_seq_one_letter_code
_entity_poly.pdbx_strand_id
1 'polypeptide(L)'
;MTKTLPKDFIFGGATAAYQAEGATHTDGKGPVAWDKYLADNYWYTAEPASDFYHKYPVDLQLAEEYGVNGIRISIAWSRIFPTGYGEVNPKGVEFYHNLFAECHKRHVEPFVTLHHFDTPEALHSN
;
A
#
# COMPACT_ATOMS: atom_id res chain seq x y z
N MET A 1 10.89 -28.90 -27.81
CA MET A 1 9.98 -29.04 -26.66
C MET A 1 9.57 -27.64 -26.19
N THR A 2 8.28 -27.37 -26.14
CA THR A 2 7.76 -26.12 -25.58
C THR A 2 7.82 -26.21 -24.05
N LYS A 3 8.58 -25.35 -23.42
CA LYS A 3 8.59 -25.24 -21.95
C LYS A 3 7.37 -24.44 -21.52
N THR A 4 6.55 -25.01 -20.67
CA THR A 4 5.38 -24.33 -20.08
C THR A 4 5.65 -24.03 -18.62
N LEU A 5 5.09 -22.93 -18.13
CA LEU A 5 5.14 -22.58 -16.71
C LEU A 5 4.21 -23.52 -15.91
N PRO A 6 4.53 -23.79 -14.63
CA PRO A 6 3.62 -24.50 -13.75
C PRO A 6 2.22 -23.88 -13.72
N LYS A 7 1.19 -24.70 -13.47
CA LYS A 7 -0.19 -24.20 -13.42
C LYS A 7 -0.44 -23.21 -12.29
N ASP A 8 0.34 -23.32 -11.23
CA ASP A 8 0.30 -22.47 -10.04
C ASP A 8 1.31 -21.31 -10.08
N PHE A 9 1.90 -21.06 -11.25
CA PHE A 9 2.84 -19.96 -11.41
C PHE A 9 2.16 -18.61 -11.17
N ILE A 10 2.81 -17.75 -10.38
CA ILE A 10 2.26 -16.44 -10.02
C ILE A 10 2.76 -15.39 -11.02
N PHE A 11 1.81 -14.76 -11.72
CA PHE A 11 2.04 -13.60 -12.55
C PHE A 11 1.56 -12.37 -11.78
N GLY A 12 2.46 -11.45 -11.50
CA GLY A 12 2.09 -10.32 -10.67
C GLY A 12 2.96 -9.10 -10.88
N GLY A 13 2.64 -8.11 -10.12
CA GLY A 13 3.36 -6.85 -10.04
C GLY A 13 3.58 -6.46 -8.59
N ALA A 14 4.07 -5.24 -8.40
CA ALA A 14 4.32 -4.69 -7.08
C ALA A 14 3.87 -3.25 -7.01
N THR A 15 3.33 -2.88 -5.85
CA THR A 15 3.11 -1.49 -5.47
C THR A 15 3.64 -1.27 -4.05
N ALA A 16 3.65 -0.02 -3.62
CA ALA A 16 4.05 0.34 -2.27
C ALA A 16 3.12 1.44 -1.75
N ALA A 17 2.85 1.42 -0.44
CA ALA A 17 1.90 2.30 0.18
C ALA A 17 2.14 3.78 -0.16
N TYR A 18 3.33 4.28 0.14
CA TYR A 18 3.67 5.68 -0.07
C TYR A 18 3.62 6.12 -1.53
N GLN A 19 3.99 5.22 -2.44
CA GLN A 19 4.05 5.51 -3.88
C GLN A 19 2.69 5.45 -4.58
N ALA A 20 1.73 4.73 -4.04
CA ALA A 20 0.48 4.44 -4.74
C ALA A 20 -0.79 4.87 -4.02
N GLU A 21 -0.83 4.80 -2.69
CA GLU A 21 -2.08 4.98 -1.96
C GLU A 21 -2.64 6.39 -2.06
N GLY A 22 -1.81 7.44 -2.00
CA GLY A 22 -2.31 8.78 -1.73
C GLY A 22 -2.94 8.84 -0.33
N ALA A 23 -3.99 9.61 -0.17
CA ALA A 23 -4.74 9.70 1.09
C ALA A 23 -3.81 9.91 2.31
N THR A 24 -2.81 10.78 2.16
CA THR A 24 -1.69 10.94 3.10
C THR A 24 -2.11 11.50 4.45
N HIS A 25 -3.27 12.14 4.53
CA HIS A 25 -3.83 12.73 5.75
C HIS A 25 -5.24 12.20 6.06
N THR A 26 -5.63 11.08 5.44
CA THR A 26 -6.97 10.52 5.56
C THR A 26 -7.03 9.47 6.67
N ASP A 27 -8.17 9.40 7.37
CA ASP A 27 -8.49 8.37 8.36
C ASP A 27 -7.43 8.21 9.46
N GLY A 28 -6.87 9.32 9.92
CA GLY A 28 -5.95 9.34 11.05
C GLY A 28 -4.52 8.91 10.72
N LYS A 29 -4.16 8.76 9.45
CA LYS A 29 -2.78 8.46 9.06
C LYS A 29 -1.83 9.54 9.57
N GLY A 30 -0.74 9.12 10.22
CA GLY A 30 0.33 10.02 10.63
C GLY A 30 1.28 10.37 9.48
N PRO A 31 2.04 11.47 9.61
CA PRO A 31 3.05 11.84 8.63
C PRO A 31 4.23 10.87 8.64
N VAL A 32 4.92 10.80 7.51
CA VAL A 32 6.16 10.03 7.35
C VAL A 32 7.33 10.95 7.02
N ALA A 33 8.55 10.46 7.22
CA ALA A 33 9.76 11.24 6.97
C ALA A 33 9.84 11.78 5.53
N TRP A 34 9.33 11.05 4.56
CA TRP A 34 9.25 11.51 3.16
C TRP A 34 8.34 12.70 2.95
N ASP A 35 7.25 12.84 3.71
CA ASP A 35 6.36 14.00 3.60
C ASP A 35 7.14 15.28 3.92
N LYS A 36 7.91 15.25 5.02
CA LYS A 36 8.77 16.37 5.41
C LYS A 36 9.87 16.62 4.39
N TYR A 37 10.57 15.59 3.96
CA TYR A 37 11.66 15.70 3.00
C TYR A 37 11.19 16.33 1.67
N LEU A 38 10.05 15.90 1.16
CA LEU A 38 9.49 16.45 -0.07
C LEU A 38 9.04 17.90 0.11
N ALA A 39 8.40 18.23 1.24
CA ALA A 39 7.99 19.60 1.54
C ALA A 39 9.18 20.57 1.64
N ASP A 40 10.30 20.11 2.24
CA ASP A 40 11.47 20.94 2.45
C ASP A 40 12.33 21.12 1.19
N ASN A 41 12.35 20.14 0.28
CA ASN A 41 13.28 20.11 -0.85
C ASN A 41 12.61 20.22 -2.22
N TYR A 42 11.32 19.93 -2.30
CA TYR A 42 10.56 19.88 -3.55
C TYR A 42 9.18 20.49 -3.33
N TRP A 43 8.48 20.73 -4.42
CA TRP A 43 7.14 21.33 -4.41
C TRP A 43 6.02 20.35 -4.77
N TYR A 44 6.32 19.05 -4.79
CA TYR A 44 5.33 18.00 -5.01
C TYR A 44 5.19 17.09 -3.78
N THR A 45 4.10 16.37 -3.71
CA THR A 45 3.74 15.50 -2.60
C THR A 45 3.37 14.10 -3.09
N ALA A 46 3.15 13.17 -2.16
CA ALA A 46 2.61 11.85 -2.47
C ALA A 46 1.07 11.85 -2.66
N GLU A 47 0.46 13.02 -2.77
CA GLU A 47 -0.99 13.18 -2.92
C GLU A 47 -1.31 13.69 -4.32
N PRO A 48 -2.26 13.09 -5.07
CA PRO A 48 -3.02 11.89 -4.73
C PRO A 48 -2.31 10.57 -5.12
N ALA A 49 -1.13 10.60 -5.72
CA ALA A 49 -0.43 9.46 -6.33
C ALA A 49 -1.35 8.73 -7.33
N SER A 50 -1.45 7.40 -7.24
CA SER A 50 -2.43 6.62 -8.01
C SER A 50 -3.78 6.51 -7.32
N ASP A 51 -3.92 7.11 -6.14
CA ASP A 51 -5.12 7.06 -5.32
C ASP A 51 -5.59 5.63 -5.02
N PHE A 52 -4.64 4.72 -4.85
CA PHE A 52 -4.91 3.31 -4.59
C PHE A 52 -5.75 3.10 -3.34
N TYR A 53 -5.63 4.00 -2.36
CA TYR A 53 -6.44 3.99 -1.15
C TYR A 53 -7.94 3.91 -1.44
N HIS A 54 -8.42 4.63 -2.45
CA HIS A 54 -9.82 4.63 -2.85
C HIS A 54 -10.10 3.72 -4.05
N LYS A 55 -9.12 3.51 -4.93
CA LYS A 55 -9.31 2.84 -6.22
C LYS A 55 -8.95 1.35 -6.21
N TYR A 56 -8.42 0.82 -5.11
CA TYR A 56 -8.01 -0.58 -5.05
C TYR A 56 -9.10 -1.59 -5.51
N PRO A 57 -10.41 -1.38 -5.29
CA PRO A 57 -11.40 -2.33 -5.79
C PRO A 57 -11.42 -2.42 -7.31
N VAL A 58 -11.31 -1.28 -8.00
CA VAL A 58 -11.23 -1.22 -9.47
C VAL A 58 -9.90 -1.76 -9.96
N ASP A 59 -8.80 -1.36 -9.33
CA ASP A 59 -7.46 -1.79 -9.71
C ASP A 59 -7.29 -3.30 -9.59
N LEU A 60 -7.81 -3.91 -8.53
CA LEU A 60 -7.77 -5.37 -8.34
C LEU A 60 -8.73 -6.11 -9.28
N GLN A 61 -9.86 -5.52 -9.62
CA GLN A 61 -10.73 -6.05 -10.66
C GLN A 61 -10.01 -6.10 -12.01
N LEU A 62 -9.33 -5.02 -12.38
CA LEU A 62 -8.54 -4.97 -13.61
C LEU A 62 -7.39 -5.99 -13.58
N ALA A 63 -6.73 -6.14 -12.44
CA ALA A 63 -5.69 -7.15 -12.27
C ALA A 63 -6.22 -8.56 -12.56
N GLU A 64 -7.38 -8.92 -12.00
CA GLU A 64 -8.04 -10.20 -12.28
C GLU A 64 -8.37 -10.35 -13.76
N GLU A 65 -8.95 -9.34 -14.39
CA GLU A 65 -9.33 -9.36 -15.81
C GLU A 65 -8.13 -9.56 -16.74
N TYR A 66 -6.96 -9.05 -16.37
CA TYR A 66 -5.72 -9.17 -17.15
C TYR A 66 -4.85 -10.37 -16.74
N GLY A 67 -5.36 -11.27 -15.91
CA GLY A 67 -4.67 -12.50 -15.56
C GLY A 67 -3.58 -12.35 -14.50
N VAL A 68 -3.54 -11.23 -13.78
CA VAL A 68 -2.67 -11.02 -12.62
C VAL A 68 -3.25 -11.80 -11.44
N ASN A 69 -2.46 -12.70 -10.85
CA ASN A 69 -2.89 -13.54 -9.74
C ASN A 69 -2.05 -13.36 -8.47
N GLY A 70 -1.18 -12.37 -8.44
CA GLY A 70 -0.40 -11.98 -7.27
C GLY A 70 0.01 -10.52 -7.32
N ILE A 71 0.06 -9.87 -6.17
CA ILE A 71 0.50 -8.48 -6.07
C ILE A 71 1.30 -8.27 -4.77
N ARG A 72 2.46 -7.65 -4.86
CA ARG A 72 3.14 -7.16 -3.67
C ARG A 72 2.54 -5.82 -3.26
N ILE A 73 2.18 -5.72 -1.99
CA ILE A 73 1.62 -4.53 -1.36
C ILE A 73 2.45 -4.22 -0.12
N SER A 74 2.71 -2.97 0.20
CA SER A 74 3.24 -2.60 1.51
C SER A 74 2.16 -2.03 2.41
N ILE A 75 2.33 -2.20 3.72
CA ILE A 75 1.49 -1.58 4.74
C ILE A 75 2.14 -0.26 5.15
N ALA A 76 1.38 0.84 5.10
CA ALA A 76 1.82 2.11 5.64
C ALA A 76 1.83 2.04 7.16
N TRP A 77 3.02 2.00 7.75
CA TRP A 77 3.21 1.94 9.20
C TRP A 77 2.42 3.04 9.93
N SER A 78 2.53 4.29 9.46
CA SER A 78 1.85 5.44 10.06
C SER A 78 0.33 5.44 9.89
N ARG A 79 -0.21 4.54 9.06
CA ARG A 79 -1.66 4.33 8.95
C ARG A 79 -2.17 3.45 10.09
N ILE A 80 -1.34 2.50 10.54
CA ILE A 80 -1.64 1.61 11.68
C ILE A 80 -1.27 2.27 13.02
N PHE A 81 -0.04 2.82 13.08
CA PHE A 81 0.47 3.53 14.25
C PHE A 81 0.87 4.96 13.83
N PRO A 82 -0.01 5.95 13.96
CA PRO A 82 0.24 7.31 13.46
C PRO A 82 1.53 7.96 13.97
N THR A 83 1.96 7.60 15.18
CA THR A 83 3.23 8.07 15.78
C THR A 83 4.32 7.00 15.79
N GLY A 84 4.10 5.88 15.10
CA GLY A 84 5.04 4.77 14.99
C GLY A 84 4.91 3.71 16.09
N TYR A 85 4.25 4.01 17.16
CA TYR A 85 3.97 3.11 18.30
C TYR A 85 2.74 3.57 19.09
N GLY A 86 2.36 2.83 20.12
CA GLY A 86 1.25 3.19 21.01
C GLY A 86 -0.08 2.67 20.51
N GLU A 87 -1.08 3.54 20.45
CA GLU A 87 -2.43 3.14 20.07
C GLU A 87 -2.54 2.82 18.58
N VAL A 88 -3.23 1.72 18.30
CA VAL A 88 -3.54 1.29 16.93
C VAL A 88 -4.67 2.16 16.38
N ASN A 89 -4.50 2.67 15.17
CA ASN A 89 -5.55 3.36 14.45
C ASN A 89 -6.50 2.36 13.80
N PRO A 90 -7.74 2.21 14.30
CA PRO A 90 -8.65 1.18 13.80
C PRO A 90 -9.05 1.38 12.34
N LYS A 91 -9.10 2.62 11.85
CA LYS A 91 -9.42 2.91 10.44
C LYS A 91 -8.32 2.44 9.50
N GLY A 92 -7.07 2.54 9.92
CA GLY A 92 -5.94 1.99 9.16
C GLY A 92 -5.99 0.46 9.08
N VAL A 93 -6.31 -0.19 10.18
CA VAL A 93 -6.49 -1.66 10.21
C VAL A 93 -7.66 -2.07 9.32
N GLU A 94 -8.79 -1.38 9.41
CA GLU A 94 -9.98 -1.65 8.57
C GLU A 94 -9.65 -1.51 7.08
N PHE A 95 -8.91 -0.49 6.69
CA PHE A 95 -8.49 -0.32 5.30
C PHE A 95 -7.73 -1.55 4.78
N TYR A 96 -6.74 -2.02 5.50
CA TYR A 96 -5.96 -3.19 5.07
C TYR A 96 -6.76 -4.50 5.12
N HIS A 97 -7.66 -4.65 6.09
CA HIS A 97 -8.60 -5.77 6.08
C HIS A 97 -9.45 -5.79 4.79
N ASN A 98 -10.02 -4.66 4.43
CA ASN A 98 -10.83 -4.52 3.23
C ASN A 98 -10.02 -4.75 1.96
N LEU A 99 -8.80 -4.21 1.91
CA LEU A 99 -7.87 -4.40 0.79
C LEU A 99 -7.55 -5.89 0.58
N PHE A 100 -7.19 -6.60 1.64
CA PHE A 100 -6.87 -8.03 1.54
C PHE A 100 -8.09 -8.89 1.24
N ALA A 101 -9.25 -8.54 1.77
CA ALA A 101 -10.50 -9.20 1.42
C ALA A 101 -10.82 -9.04 -0.08
N GLU A 102 -10.60 -7.86 -0.66
CA GLU A 102 -10.78 -7.62 -2.09
C GLU A 102 -9.75 -8.41 -2.92
N CYS A 103 -8.49 -8.49 -2.47
CA CYS A 103 -7.48 -9.34 -3.10
C CYS A 103 -7.95 -10.80 -3.20
N HIS A 104 -8.43 -11.36 -2.11
CA HIS A 104 -8.92 -12.74 -2.07
C HIS A 104 -10.16 -12.93 -2.93
N LYS A 105 -11.10 -11.98 -2.89
CA LYS A 105 -12.28 -11.99 -3.75
C LYS A 105 -11.92 -12.02 -5.25
N ARG A 106 -10.85 -11.36 -5.63
CA ARG A 106 -10.36 -11.26 -7.02
C ARG A 106 -9.35 -12.33 -7.39
N HIS A 107 -9.06 -13.27 -6.51
CA HIS A 107 -8.05 -14.31 -6.73
C HIS A 107 -6.65 -13.75 -7.03
N VAL A 108 -6.33 -12.63 -6.41
CA VAL A 108 -5.01 -11.96 -6.49
C VAL A 108 -4.33 -12.11 -5.13
N GLU A 109 -3.34 -12.98 -5.04
CA GLU A 109 -2.64 -13.24 -3.77
C GLU A 109 -1.83 -12.02 -3.32
N PRO A 110 -2.06 -11.48 -2.12
CA PRO A 110 -1.27 -10.37 -1.61
C PRO A 110 0.05 -10.86 -1.00
N PHE A 111 1.16 -10.31 -1.45
CA PHE A 111 2.49 -10.47 -0.86
C PHE A 111 2.80 -9.21 -0.07
N VAL A 112 2.80 -9.31 1.25
CA VAL A 112 2.83 -8.15 2.13
C VAL A 112 4.24 -7.78 2.56
N THR A 113 4.64 -6.54 2.25
CA THR A 113 5.85 -5.89 2.77
C THR A 113 5.44 -5.03 3.97
N LEU A 114 6.06 -5.25 5.12
CA LEU A 114 5.70 -4.54 6.35
C LEU A 114 6.24 -3.10 6.38
N HIS A 115 7.37 -2.83 5.74
CA HIS A 115 7.96 -1.51 5.68
C HIS A 115 8.62 -1.25 4.32
N HIS A 116 8.28 -0.14 3.69
CA HIS A 116 8.81 0.25 2.38
C HIS A 116 9.11 1.77 2.35
N PHE A 117 10.16 2.19 3.04
CA PHE A 117 10.69 3.56 3.15
C PHE A 117 9.85 4.57 3.93
N ASP A 118 8.66 4.26 4.34
CA ASP A 118 7.69 5.18 4.90
C ASP A 118 7.69 5.18 6.44
N THR A 119 8.85 5.39 7.01
CA THR A 119 9.02 5.51 8.46
C THR A 119 8.20 6.68 9.01
N PRO A 120 7.39 6.47 10.06
CA PRO A 120 6.68 7.56 10.72
C PRO A 120 7.62 8.69 11.13
N GLU A 121 7.23 9.93 10.82
CA GLU A 121 8.06 11.12 11.10
C GLU A 121 8.44 11.22 12.58
N ALA A 122 7.54 10.87 13.49
CA ALA A 122 7.80 10.88 14.92
C ALA A 122 8.98 9.99 15.36
N LEU A 123 9.32 8.95 14.58
CA LEU A 123 10.47 8.09 14.84
C LEU A 123 11.74 8.57 14.14
N HIS A 124 11.61 9.39 13.12
CA HIS A 124 12.74 9.91 12.35
C HIS A 124 13.38 11.14 13.00
N SER A 125 12.59 11.93 13.71
CA SER A 125 13.01 13.21 14.31
C SER A 125 13.68 13.08 15.68
N ASN A 126 13.90 11.87 16.17
CA ASN A 126 14.52 11.57 17.47
C ASN A 126 15.96 11.05 17.31
#